data_26b470de9f82ace5b7768681c2a6ecef
#
_entry.id   26b470de9f82ace5b7768681c2a6ecef
#
_cell.length_a   1.000
_cell.length_b   1.000
_cell.length_c   1.000
_cell.angle_alpha   90.00
_cell.angle_beta   90.00
_cell.angle_gamma   90.00
#
_symmetry.space_group_name_H-M   'P 1'
#
loop_
_entity.id
_entity.type
_entity.pdbx_description
1 polymer ?
#
loop_
_entity_poly.entity_id
_entity_poly.type
_entity_poly.pdbx_seq_one_letter_code
_entity_poly.pdbx_strand_id
1 'polypeptide(L)'
;LRSKDVLHDFYVPQFRAKMDLVPGQQSNLWFEPTVLGTYEVACAEYCGTGHYAMRGVVVVDTEEDFKNWLAGQPTFAETMNEGANGEQIVQTLGCVACHSIDGSDGIGPTWRDTYGTNRALASGETVVVDDDYIKTSIVNPMSQIAEGYAPVMPAYATLSEEELTAI
;
A
#
# COMPACT_ATOMS: atom_id res chain seq x y z
N LEU A 1 -0.67 -9.48 14.13
CA LEU A 1 0.18 -8.51 13.46
C LEU A 1 1.45 -9.19 12.99
N ARG A 2 1.93 -8.83 11.80
CA ARG A 2 3.18 -9.33 11.19
C ARG A 2 3.80 -8.23 10.33
N SER A 3 5.12 -8.23 10.22
CA SER A 3 5.85 -7.50 9.19
C SER A 3 6.40 -8.47 8.13
N LYS A 4 6.40 -8.06 6.87
CA LYS A 4 6.98 -8.83 5.75
C LYS A 4 8.42 -8.41 5.44
N ASP A 5 8.83 -7.22 5.82
CA ASP A 5 10.08 -6.57 5.40
C ASP A 5 10.93 -6.12 6.59
N VAL A 6 10.61 -4.99 7.22
CA VAL A 6 11.38 -4.37 8.30
C VAL A 6 10.52 -4.23 9.56
N LEU A 7 11.09 -3.69 10.63
CA LEU A 7 10.34 -3.34 11.83
C LEU A 7 9.34 -2.23 11.54
N HIS A 8 8.08 -2.47 11.86
CA HIS A 8 7.00 -1.49 11.89
C HIS A 8 6.36 -1.47 13.26
N ASP A 9 5.42 -0.57 13.46
CA ASP A 9 4.66 -0.51 14.69
C ASP A 9 3.18 -0.21 14.39
N PHE A 10 2.30 -0.90 15.08
CA PHE A 10 0.88 -0.56 15.11
C PHE A 10 0.65 0.34 16.32
N TYR A 11 0.37 1.60 16.08
CA TYR A 11 0.17 2.60 17.12
C TYR A 11 -1.13 3.36 16.95
N VAL A 12 -2.00 3.27 17.96
CA VAL A 12 -3.23 4.05 18.07
C VAL A 12 -3.13 4.88 19.35
N PRO A 13 -2.71 6.15 19.26
CA PRO A 13 -2.45 7.01 20.42
C PRO A 13 -3.62 7.10 21.40
N GLN A 14 -4.84 7.27 20.88
CA GLN A 14 -6.05 7.44 21.67
C GLN A 14 -6.40 6.18 22.48
N PHE A 15 -6.01 5.01 21.98
CA PHE A 15 -6.22 3.72 22.68
C PHE A 15 -5.07 3.38 23.62
N ARG A 16 -3.98 4.16 23.61
CA ARG A 16 -2.71 3.85 24.29
C ARG A 16 -2.21 2.45 23.91
N ALA A 17 -2.51 2.03 22.70
CA ALA A 17 -2.14 0.73 22.15
C ALA A 17 -0.95 0.91 21.20
N LYS A 18 0.13 0.21 21.49
CA LYS A 18 1.34 0.16 20.67
C LYS A 18 1.85 -1.28 20.63
N MET A 19 2.23 -1.75 19.45
CA MET A 19 2.77 -3.10 19.27
C MET A 19 3.73 -3.14 18.08
N ASP A 20 4.97 -3.50 18.36
CA ASP A 20 6.00 -3.68 17.35
C ASP A 20 5.67 -4.88 16.44
N LEU A 21 5.88 -4.71 15.14
CA LEU A 21 5.75 -5.73 14.12
C LEU A 21 7.14 -6.16 13.66
N VAL A 22 7.68 -7.18 14.30
CA VAL A 22 9.04 -7.68 14.02
C VAL A 22 8.98 -8.70 12.88
N PRO A 23 9.81 -8.58 11.83
CA PRO A 23 9.89 -9.57 10.75
C PRO A 23 10.11 -10.98 11.27
N GLY A 24 9.39 -11.95 10.71
CA GLY A 24 9.47 -13.35 11.12
C GLY A 24 8.73 -13.71 12.41
N GLN A 25 8.15 -12.72 13.10
CA GLN A 25 7.34 -12.94 14.30
C GLN A 25 5.86 -12.62 14.07
N GLN A 26 4.99 -13.23 14.85
CA GLN A 26 3.57 -12.89 14.90
C GLN A 26 3.23 -12.40 16.31
N SER A 27 2.71 -11.17 16.39
CA SER A 27 2.22 -10.55 17.62
C SER A 27 0.69 -10.50 17.63
N ASN A 28 0.10 -10.55 18.83
CA ASN A 28 -1.34 -10.38 19.01
C ASN A 28 -1.58 -9.18 19.93
N LEU A 29 -2.45 -8.29 19.48
CA LEU A 29 -2.92 -7.15 20.23
C LEU A 29 -4.44 -7.17 20.24
N TRP A 30 -5.03 -6.90 21.37
CA TRP A 30 -6.48 -6.74 21.52
C TRP A 30 -6.81 -5.53 22.39
N PHE A 31 -7.94 -4.93 22.12
CA PHE A 31 -8.46 -3.81 22.89
C PHE A 31 -9.99 -3.77 22.77
N GLU A 32 -10.64 -3.13 23.72
CA GLU A 32 -12.08 -2.89 23.73
C GLU A 32 -12.31 -1.38 23.64
N PRO A 33 -12.67 -0.85 22.46
CA PRO A 33 -12.96 0.56 22.31
C PRO A 33 -14.29 0.91 23.00
N THR A 34 -14.31 2.04 23.70
CA THR A 34 -15.47 2.48 24.49
C THR A 34 -16.13 3.74 23.95
N VAL A 35 -15.52 4.41 22.99
CA VAL A 35 -16.01 5.65 22.39
C VAL A 35 -16.07 5.49 20.88
N LEU A 36 -17.23 5.80 20.30
CA LEU A 36 -17.43 5.79 18.84
C LEU A 36 -16.59 6.87 18.18
N GLY A 37 -16.09 6.60 16.96
CA GLY A 37 -15.33 7.56 16.19
C GLY A 37 -14.29 6.92 15.29
N THR A 38 -13.56 7.78 14.56
CA THR A 38 -12.46 7.39 13.68
C THR A 38 -11.14 7.80 14.32
N TYR A 39 -10.21 6.85 14.44
CA TYR A 39 -8.94 7.01 15.12
C TYR A 39 -7.81 6.71 14.18
N GLU A 40 -6.77 7.55 14.22
CA GLU A 40 -5.58 7.34 13.41
C GLU A 40 -4.77 6.15 13.91
N VAL A 41 -4.31 5.32 12.96
CA VAL A 41 -3.24 4.35 13.17
C VAL A 41 -1.99 4.87 12.48
N ALA A 42 -0.88 4.88 13.17
CA ALA A 42 0.41 5.30 12.63
C ALA A 42 1.46 4.21 12.85
N CYS A 43 2.45 4.16 11.97
CA CYS A 43 3.69 3.47 12.26
C CYS A 43 4.53 4.34 13.21
N ALA A 44 4.94 3.82 14.36
CA ALA A 44 5.73 4.55 15.35
C ALA A 44 7.19 4.05 15.46
N GLU A 45 7.62 3.15 14.55
CA GLU A 45 9.00 2.72 14.41
C GLU A 45 9.53 3.09 13.02
N TYR A 46 10.69 3.74 12.95
CA TYR A 46 11.28 4.17 11.67
C TYR A 46 11.53 2.97 10.76
N CYS A 47 10.75 2.87 9.70
CA CYS A 47 10.72 1.72 8.79
C CYS A 47 11.21 2.03 7.36
N GLY A 48 11.72 3.24 7.14
CA GLY A 48 12.25 3.66 5.84
C GLY A 48 11.66 4.97 5.32
N THR A 49 11.92 5.29 4.06
CA THR A 49 11.56 6.59 3.45
C THR A 49 10.07 6.90 3.51
N GLY A 50 9.20 5.87 3.37
CA GLY A 50 7.74 6.01 3.44
C GLY A 50 7.16 6.03 4.85
N HIS A 51 7.98 5.99 5.90
CA HIS A 51 7.53 5.89 7.29
C HIS A 51 6.48 6.95 7.68
N TYR A 52 6.67 8.18 7.30
CA TYR A 52 5.75 9.29 7.64
C TYR A 52 4.36 9.15 6.98
N ALA A 53 4.29 8.47 5.83
CA ALA A 53 3.05 8.23 5.08
C ALA A 53 2.35 6.94 5.50
N MET A 54 2.95 6.14 6.38
CA MET A 54 2.42 4.85 6.82
C MET A 54 1.32 5.06 7.86
N ARG A 55 0.12 5.33 7.38
CA ARG A 55 -1.07 5.69 8.16
C ARG A 55 -2.22 4.76 7.84
N GLY A 56 -3.12 4.60 8.80
CA GLY A 56 -4.38 3.89 8.67
C GLY A 56 -5.42 4.47 9.61
N VAL A 57 -6.58 3.85 9.64
CA VAL A 57 -7.67 4.25 10.55
C VAL A 57 -8.27 3.04 11.25
N VAL A 58 -8.69 3.23 12.49
CA VAL A 58 -9.64 2.36 13.20
C VAL A 58 -10.95 3.10 13.30
N VAL A 59 -12.00 2.53 12.76
CA VAL A 59 -13.36 3.05 12.91
C VAL A 59 -14.05 2.26 14.01
N VAL A 60 -14.60 2.97 14.99
CA VAL A 60 -15.40 2.41 16.08
C VAL A 60 -16.83 2.85 15.86
N ASP A 61 -17.64 1.92 15.39
CA ASP A 61 -19.03 2.14 15.03
C ASP A 61 -20.00 1.58 16.08
N THR A 62 -21.27 1.90 15.91
CA THR A 62 -22.34 1.16 16.59
C THR A 62 -22.38 -0.28 16.05
N GLU A 63 -23.00 -1.19 16.82
CA GLU A 63 -23.18 -2.57 16.37
C GLU A 63 -23.98 -2.66 15.06
N GLU A 64 -24.95 -1.77 14.87
CA GLU A 64 -25.77 -1.69 13.66
C GLU A 64 -24.96 -1.22 12.45
N ASP A 65 -24.21 -0.13 12.60
CA ASP A 65 -23.38 0.44 11.53
C ASP A 65 -22.28 -0.54 11.13
N PHE A 66 -21.62 -1.19 12.10
CA PHE A 66 -20.63 -2.21 11.83
C PHE A 66 -21.22 -3.41 11.05
N LYS A 67 -22.42 -3.87 11.41
CA LYS A 67 -23.10 -4.96 10.68
C LYS A 67 -23.46 -4.54 9.24
N ASN A 68 -23.91 -3.30 9.05
CA ASN A 68 -24.22 -2.76 7.73
C ASN A 68 -22.97 -2.66 6.87
N TRP A 69 -21.87 -2.14 7.43
CA TRP A 69 -20.57 -2.09 6.76
C TRP A 69 -20.09 -3.50 6.40
N LEU A 70 -20.15 -4.45 7.33
CA LEU A 70 -19.71 -5.83 7.11
C LEU A 70 -20.54 -6.53 6.02
N ALA A 71 -21.85 -6.29 5.98
CA ALA A 71 -22.72 -6.85 4.95
C ALA A 71 -22.44 -6.31 3.54
N GLY A 72 -21.82 -5.12 3.45
CA GLY A 72 -21.37 -4.53 2.18
C GLY A 72 -19.96 -4.94 1.75
N GLN A 73 -19.24 -5.71 2.58
CA GLN A 73 -17.91 -6.17 2.21
C GLN A 73 -17.99 -7.42 1.31
N PRO A 74 -17.15 -7.52 0.28
CA PRO A 74 -17.11 -8.73 -0.54
C PRO A 74 -16.70 -9.93 0.31
N THR A 75 -17.37 -11.05 0.10
CA THR A 75 -16.97 -12.31 0.70
C THR A 75 -15.65 -12.80 0.12
N PHE A 76 -14.93 -13.66 0.84
CA PHE A 76 -13.71 -14.30 0.31
C PHE A 76 -13.96 -14.99 -1.05
N ALA A 77 -15.12 -15.61 -1.22
CA ALA A 77 -15.48 -16.26 -2.48
C ALA A 77 -15.70 -15.25 -3.63
N GLU A 78 -16.29 -14.10 -3.35
CA GLU A 78 -16.45 -13.02 -4.32
C GLU A 78 -15.10 -12.44 -4.70
N THR A 79 -14.24 -12.15 -3.72
CA THR A 79 -12.87 -11.67 -3.97
C THR A 79 -12.04 -12.65 -4.82
N MET A 80 -12.21 -13.95 -4.62
CA MET A 80 -11.53 -14.98 -5.41
C MET A 80 -12.14 -15.19 -6.81
N ASN A 81 -13.42 -14.82 -7.01
CA ASN A 81 -14.12 -15.00 -8.29
C ASN A 81 -14.03 -13.76 -9.21
N GLU A 82 -13.74 -12.59 -8.69
CA GLU A 82 -13.64 -11.35 -9.49
C GLU A 82 -12.30 -11.19 -10.23
N GLY A 83 -11.40 -12.15 -10.10
CA GLY A 83 -10.03 -12.02 -10.60
C GLY A 83 -9.19 -11.04 -9.76
N ALA A 84 -7.97 -10.85 -10.14
CA ALA A 84 -7.09 -9.90 -9.44
C ALA A 84 -7.63 -8.47 -9.62
N ASN A 85 -8.07 -7.84 -8.53
CA ASN A 85 -8.51 -6.45 -8.53
C ASN A 85 -7.31 -5.54 -8.27
N GLY A 86 -6.84 -4.83 -9.31
CA GLY A 86 -5.66 -3.96 -9.26
C GLY A 86 -5.76 -2.90 -8.15
N GLU A 87 -6.91 -2.26 -7.99
CA GLU A 87 -7.12 -1.26 -6.94
C GLU A 87 -6.90 -1.86 -5.54
N GLN A 88 -7.44 -3.05 -5.29
CA GLN A 88 -7.28 -3.73 -4.01
C GLN A 88 -5.83 -4.19 -3.78
N ILE A 89 -5.16 -4.65 -4.83
CA ILE A 89 -3.75 -5.05 -4.78
C ILE A 89 -2.87 -3.85 -4.40
N VAL A 90 -3.00 -2.71 -5.08
CA VAL A 90 -2.16 -1.53 -4.83
C VAL A 90 -2.41 -0.91 -3.46
N GLN A 91 -3.64 -1.00 -2.92
CA GLN A 91 -3.94 -0.60 -1.55
C GLN A 91 -3.32 -1.57 -0.53
N THR A 92 -3.50 -2.87 -0.72
CA THR A 92 -3.00 -3.91 0.20
C THR A 92 -1.48 -3.95 0.25
N LEU A 93 -0.80 -3.71 -0.88
CA LEU A 93 0.65 -3.65 -0.96
C LEU A 93 1.22 -2.28 -0.57
N GLY A 94 0.36 -1.30 -0.32
CA GLY A 94 0.76 0.05 0.08
C GLY A 94 1.38 0.90 -1.03
N CYS A 95 1.15 0.58 -2.29
CA CYS A 95 1.71 1.31 -3.44
C CYS A 95 1.29 2.78 -3.42
N VAL A 96 0.04 3.06 -3.02
CA VAL A 96 -0.54 4.40 -2.92
C VAL A 96 0.10 5.28 -1.83
N ALA A 97 0.93 4.72 -0.95
CA ALA A 97 1.70 5.50 0.01
C ALA A 97 2.83 6.31 -0.65
N CYS A 98 3.29 5.86 -1.82
CA CYS A 98 4.36 6.53 -2.58
C CYS A 98 3.87 7.11 -3.91
N HIS A 99 2.87 6.48 -4.53
CA HIS A 99 2.31 6.88 -5.83
C HIS A 99 0.94 7.52 -5.67
N SER A 100 0.78 8.73 -6.18
CA SER A 100 -0.53 9.41 -6.20
C SER A 100 -1.37 8.96 -7.40
N ILE A 101 -2.68 9.05 -7.24
CA ILE A 101 -3.67 8.81 -8.30
C ILE A 101 -4.37 10.11 -8.74
N ASP A 102 -4.10 11.21 -8.05
CA ASP A 102 -4.74 12.51 -8.28
C ASP A 102 -3.82 13.52 -9.02
N GLY A 103 -2.57 13.14 -9.27
CA GLY A 103 -1.56 13.97 -9.95
C GLY A 103 -0.69 14.78 -9.00
N SER A 104 -0.87 14.63 -7.69
CA SER A 104 0.02 15.28 -6.71
C SER A 104 1.42 14.68 -6.73
N ASP A 105 2.42 15.48 -6.34
CA ASP A 105 3.78 15.01 -6.18
C ASP A 105 3.89 14.03 -5.00
N GLY A 106 4.64 12.94 -5.20
CA GLY A 106 4.85 11.89 -4.21
C GLY A 106 6.29 11.43 -4.14
N ILE A 107 6.55 10.39 -3.33
CA ILE A 107 7.86 9.71 -3.26
C ILE A 107 8.16 9.05 -4.61
N GLY A 108 7.13 8.48 -5.25
CA GLY A 108 7.15 7.93 -6.59
C GLY A 108 6.31 8.77 -7.56
N PRO A 109 6.45 8.52 -8.88
CA PRO A 109 5.67 9.23 -9.89
C PRO A 109 4.17 9.00 -9.71
N THR A 110 3.37 10.02 -10.02
CA THR A 110 1.91 9.85 -10.08
C THR A 110 1.52 8.86 -11.18
N TRP A 111 0.42 8.13 -10.97
CA TRP A 111 -0.15 7.25 -12.00
C TRP A 111 -1.18 7.95 -12.88
N ARG A 112 -1.61 9.14 -12.46
CA ARG A 112 -2.62 9.89 -13.21
C ARG A 112 -2.12 10.25 -14.60
N ASP A 113 -2.88 9.85 -15.63
CA ASP A 113 -2.66 10.19 -17.03
C ASP A 113 -1.26 9.83 -17.57
N THR A 114 -0.60 8.81 -17.00
CA THR A 114 0.78 8.43 -17.38
C THR A 114 0.84 7.31 -18.42
N TYR A 115 -0.15 6.43 -18.50
CA TYR A 115 -0.16 5.32 -19.46
C TYR A 115 -0.11 5.82 -20.90
N GLY A 116 0.74 5.20 -21.71
CA GLY A 116 0.98 5.59 -23.12
C GLY A 116 1.82 6.85 -23.31
N THR A 117 2.28 7.51 -22.23
CA THR A 117 3.16 8.68 -22.31
C THR A 117 4.64 8.30 -22.32
N ASN A 118 5.49 9.24 -22.72
CA ASN A 118 6.94 9.06 -22.65
C ASN A 118 7.46 9.43 -21.25
N ARG A 119 8.32 8.59 -20.68
CA ARG A 119 8.98 8.79 -19.39
C ARG A 119 10.50 8.83 -19.57
N ALA A 120 11.11 9.93 -19.12
CA ALA A 120 12.57 10.01 -19.01
C ALA A 120 13.05 9.18 -17.82
N LEU A 121 14.15 8.45 -18.01
CA LEU A 121 14.80 7.65 -16.98
C LEU A 121 16.07 8.35 -16.49
N ALA A 122 16.49 8.04 -15.28
CA ALA A 122 17.74 8.52 -14.70
C ALA A 122 18.99 8.06 -15.49
N SER A 123 18.86 7.04 -16.35
CA SER A 123 19.89 6.60 -17.30
C SER A 123 20.08 7.57 -18.49
N GLY A 124 19.15 8.51 -18.70
CA GLY A 124 19.09 9.38 -19.87
C GLY A 124 18.29 8.81 -21.04
N GLU A 125 17.76 7.60 -20.90
CA GLU A 125 16.85 6.98 -21.86
C GLU A 125 15.43 7.49 -21.71
N THR A 126 14.61 7.34 -22.75
CA THR A 126 13.18 7.62 -22.70
C THR A 126 12.43 6.37 -23.11
N VAL A 127 11.45 5.98 -22.30
CA VAL A 127 10.61 4.80 -22.51
C VAL A 127 9.15 5.20 -22.59
N VAL A 128 8.31 4.36 -23.20
CA VAL A 128 6.86 4.50 -23.15
C VAL A 128 6.36 3.83 -21.85
N VAL A 129 5.45 4.48 -21.16
CA VAL A 129 4.77 3.88 -20.00
C VAL A 129 3.68 2.95 -20.52
N ASP A 130 4.05 1.71 -20.78
CA ASP A 130 3.20 0.62 -21.24
C ASP A 130 3.19 -0.52 -20.22
N ASP A 131 2.50 -1.62 -20.53
CA ASP A 131 2.40 -2.79 -19.66
C ASP A 131 3.78 -3.36 -19.30
N ASP A 132 4.71 -3.42 -20.26
CA ASP A 132 6.05 -3.96 -20.03
C ASP A 132 6.88 -3.07 -19.12
N TYR A 133 6.78 -1.75 -19.29
CA TYR A 133 7.41 -0.77 -18.39
C TYR A 133 6.84 -0.89 -16.98
N ILE A 134 5.52 -0.94 -16.83
CA ILE A 134 4.85 -1.02 -15.53
C ILE A 134 5.25 -2.32 -14.82
N LYS A 135 5.13 -3.47 -15.48
CA LYS A 135 5.51 -4.78 -14.92
C LYS A 135 6.98 -4.80 -14.49
N THR A 136 7.87 -4.29 -15.35
CA THR A 136 9.30 -4.22 -15.04
C THR A 136 9.56 -3.31 -13.83
N SER A 137 8.90 -2.16 -13.76
CA SER A 137 9.03 -1.23 -12.63
C SER A 137 8.54 -1.83 -11.30
N ILE A 138 7.54 -2.71 -11.33
CA ILE A 138 7.02 -3.40 -10.14
C ILE A 138 7.96 -4.52 -9.69
N VAL A 139 8.41 -5.38 -10.61
CA VAL A 139 9.20 -6.58 -10.23
C VAL A 139 10.71 -6.30 -10.12
N ASN A 140 11.23 -5.31 -10.84
CA ASN A 140 12.63 -4.91 -10.84
C ASN A 140 12.79 -3.39 -10.93
N PRO A 141 12.36 -2.63 -9.90
CA PRO A 141 12.28 -1.17 -9.92
C PRO A 141 13.64 -0.48 -10.12
N MET A 142 14.74 -1.17 -9.80
CA MET A 142 16.09 -0.61 -9.96
C MET A 142 16.56 -0.56 -11.42
N SER A 143 15.90 -1.27 -12.35
CA SER A 143 16.29 -1.31 -13.76
C SER A 143 15.83 -0.07 -14.55
N GLN A 144 14.76 0.60 -14.12
CA GLN A 144 14.11 1.69 -14.86
C GLN A 144 13.67 2.83 -13.91
N ILE A 145 14.64 3.49 -13.29
CA ILE A 145 14.37 4.59 -12.35
C ILE A 145 13.90 5.82 -13.14
N ALA A 146 12.72 6.33 -12.85
CA ALA A 146 12.22 7.56 -13.45
C ALA A 146 13.11 8.78 -13.08
N GLU A 147 13.36 9.66 -14.04
CA GLU A 147 14.16 10.86 -13.81
C GLU A 147 13.53 11.73 -12.71
N GLY A 148 14.37 12.23 -11.80
CA GLY A 148 13.95 13.06 -10.66
C GLY A 148 13.48 12.29 -9.44
N TYR A 149 13.39 10.96 -9.50
CA TYR A 149 12.99 10.12 -8.36
C TYR A 149 14.15 9.32 -7.79
N ALA A 150 14.10 9.09 -6.48
CA ALA A 150 15.10 8.28 -5.79
C ALA A 150 14.84 6.76 -5.99
N PRO A 151 15.88 5.91 -5.98
CA PRO A 151 15.76 4.45 -6.14
C PRO A 151 15.31 3.78 -4.83
N VAL A 152 14.09 4.07 -4.39
CA VAL A 152 13.55 3.62 -3.08
C VAL A 152 12.34 2.68 -3.20
N MET A 153 11.85 2.43 -4.42
CA MET A 153 10.73 1.51 -4.64
C MET A 153 11.15 0.07 -4.31
N PRO A 154 10.43 -0.65 -3.46
CA PRO A 154 10.69 -2.07 -3.20
C PRO A 154 10.30 -2.93 -4.39
N ALA A 155 10.97 -4.07 -4.58
CA ALA A 155 10.64 -5.03 -5.62
C ALA A 155 9.52 -5.97 -5.16
N TYR A 156 8.52 -6.19 -6.03
CA TYR A 156 7.39 -7.10 -5.79
C TYR A 156 7.47 -8.33 -6.72
N ALA A 157 8.60 -9.01 -6.69
CA ALA A 157 8.90 -10.14 -7.58
C ALA A 157 8.04 -11.41 -7.35
N THR A 158 7.19 -11.42 -6.33
CA THR A 158 6.31 -12.56 -6.01
C THR A 158 4.88 -12.41 -6.55
N LEU A 159 4.57 -11.30 -7.19
CA LEU A 159 3.26 -11.10 -7.84
C LEU A 159 3.12 -12.01 -9.06
N SER A 160 1.94 -12.60 -9.22
CA SER A 160 1.60 -13.39 -10.40
C SER A 160 1.36 -12.49 -11.63
N GLU A 161 1.40 -13.08 -12.83
CA GLU A 161 1.08 -12.34 -14.06
C GLU A 161 -0.35 -11.79 -14.08
N GLU A 162 -1.30 -12.47 -13.43
CA GLU A 162 -2.68 -12.00 -13.29
C GLU A 162 -2.76 -10.76 -12.42
N GLU A 163 -2.05 -10.75 -11.28
CA GLU A 163 -1.97 -9.60 -10.38
C GLU A 163 -1.25 -8.42 -11.04
N LEU A 164 -0.15 -8.66 -11.75
CA LEU A 164 0.57 -7.62 -12.50
C LEU A 164 -0.23 -7.01 -13.64
N THR A 165 -1.11 -7.80 -14.26
CA THR A 165 -1.98 -7.33 -15.35
C THR A 165 -3.18 -6.55 -14.81
N ALA A 166 -3.60 -6.83 -13.57
CA ALA A 166 -4.70 -6.14 -12.92
C ALA A 166 -4.29 -4.76 -12.37
N ILE A 167 -3.01 -4.59 -12.05
CA ILE A 167 -2.44 -3.31 -11.61
C ILE A 167 -2.27 -2.35 -12.78
#